data_0da48b79fc6d856c20cb80f5ffe87e12
#
_entry.id   0da48b79fc6d856c20cb80f5ffe87e12
#
_cell.length_a   1.000
_cell.length_b   1.000
_cell.length_c   1.000
_cell.angle_alpha   90.00
_cell.angle_beta   90.00
_cell.angle_gamma   90.00
#
_symmetry.space_group_name_H-M   'P 1'
#
loop_
_entity.id
_entity.type
_entity.pdbx_description
1 polymer ?
#
loop_
_entity_poly.entity_id
_entity_poly.type
_entity_poly.pdbx_seq_one_letter_code
_entity_poly.pdbx_strand_id
1 'polypeptide(L)'
;MSPRLRPSCWLLSRIALLLLVISSPAIASAQDSDPKGEPYRPGDVVAVPAPSDEGVEEEEFRDPYGVASEGRQADQISSQVRYVLEGIVVIGNKRTRALTVRKFIPLKQGDFMDPESPELEATEWRLMGTGWFDSVDIRLERGAERGYVVLVVEVKERNTVVIEQLVAGLSEGVGTTTDRGRTLFPWLGFKITETNLAGLGIRLSGTALVSEFQQGGRLDLRYPKLIKGEYGVRFGTFFLNGREFYGNNPLVSVPCGMPTCPGTSIVPHAVVRYRRGGFMVGTGKDFTTKLRYSLDWVGDIVSVLDRPEAASEQRGNDIAPIDFAIQDGRSFASSLRFALVFDKRDDPGVTKEGVIFRGVITAGTRFLGSDYDFLQLEAWVRRWWRLPWNHTIRLGAFGGAAFGNTPFFYLFHISDLTDLIPSRFLEMQLDARPPPNLLGTSIENNYLGELAWRLDIGYNVPVYERVRDRGLREVNLYTLIGLYGLADLRDPRTGVSGYTGLSRFPLDLTFDVGFRFDTRVGVFQVGFSTLVGFIRL
;
A
#
# COMPACT_ATOMS: atom_id res chain seq x y z
N MET A 1 -22.54 50.53 0.00
CA MET A 1 -22.00 49.49 -0.87
C MET A 1 -20.59 49.14 -0.36
N SER A 2 -20.46 48.12 0.46
CA SER A 2 -19.17 47.62 0.97
C SER A 2 -18.90 46.27 0.35
N PRO A 3 -17.68 45.98 -0.12
CA PRO A 3 -17.36 44.69 -0.76
C PRO A 3 -17.19 43.60 0.31
N ARG A 4 -17.98 42.56 0.21
CA ARG A 4 -17.82 41.34 1.02
C ARG A 4 -16.59 40.57 0.52
N LEU A 5 -15.56 40.51 1.33
CA LEU A 5 -14.41 39.64 1.13
C LEU A 5 -14.83 38.16 1.20
N ARG A 6 -14.44 37.41 0.19
CA ARG A 6 -14.69 35.96 0.08
C ARG A 6 -13.86 35.17 1.09
N PRO A 7 -14.40 34.15 1.78
CA PRO A 7 -13.72 33.43 2.85
C PRO A 7 -12.66 32.41 2.40
N SER A 8 -12.33 32.34 1.11
CA SER A 8 -11.46 31.29 0.56
C SER A 8 -9.95 31.48 0.78
N CYS A 9 -9.49 32.70 1.08
CA CYS A 9 -8.05 32.94 1.31
C CYS A 9 -7.55 32.56 2.72
N TRP A 10 -8.44 32.37 3.68
CA TRP A 10 -8.06 32.15 5.08
C TRP A 10 -7.68 30.70 5.40
N LEU A 11 -8.21 29.73 4.63
CA LEU A 11 -7.94 28.32 4.83
C LEU A 11 -6.58 27.92 4.28
N LEU A 12 -6.18 28.48 3.13
CA LEU A 12 -4.88 28.20 2.52
C LEU A 12 -3.71 28.74 3.34
N SER A 13 -3.87 29.88 4.04
CA SER A 13 -2.83 30.45 4.89
C SER A 13 -2.59 29.62 6.16
N ARG A 14 -3.61 28.94 6.69
CA ARG A 14 -3.46 28.08 7.87
C ARG A 14 -2.90 26.69 7.53
N ILE A 15 -3.19 26.16 6.35
CA ILE A 15 -2.60 24.90 5.87
C ILE A 15 -1.12 25.10 5.54
N ALA A 16 -0.74 26.22 4.95
CA ALA A 16 0.67 26.59 4.72
C ALA A 16 1.45 26.78 6.04
N LEU A 17 0.80 27.30 7.08
CA LEU A 17 1.41 27.46 8.39
C LEU A 17 1.58 26.13 9.13
N LEU A 18 0.68 25.16 8.94
CA LEU A 18 0.80 23.81 9.50
C LEU A 18 1.93 23.01 8.84
N LEU A 19 2.15 23.20 7.54
CA LEU A 19 3.27 22.58 6.79
C LEU A 19 4.62 23.22 7.14
N LEU A 20 4.66 24.50 7.48
CA LEU A 20 5.88 25.21 7.90
C LEU A 20 6.31 24.84 9.33
N VAL A 21 5.39 24.45 10.21
CA VAL A 21 5.71 24.01 11.58
C VAL A 21 6.33 22.60 11.59
N ILE A 22 6.07 21.78 10.54
CA ILE A 22 6.68 20.44 10.43
C ILE A 22 8.10 20.49 9.83
N SER A 23 8.49 21.60 9.17
CA SER A 23 9.79 21.72 8.50
C SER A 23 10.90 22.37 9.34
N SER A 24 10.63 22.79 10.57
CA SER A 24 11.68 23.30 11.46
C SER A 24 12.22 22.16 12.33
N PRO A 25 13.52 21.79 12.24
CA PRO A 25 14.12 20.88 13.18
C PRO A 25 14.30 21.64 14.51
N ALA A 26 13.36 21.49 15.42
CA ALA A 26 13.58 21.84 16.81
C ALA A 26 14.62 20.88 17.39
N ILE A 27 15.86 21.32 17.44
CA ILE A 27 16.92 20.69 18.24
C ILE A 27 16.55 20.92 19.71
N ALA A 28 15.79 20.00 20.28
CA ALA A 28 15.69 19.88 21.72
C ALA A 28 16.86 19.00 22.17
N SER A 29 17.90 19.62 22.67
CA SER A 29 18.95 18.95 23.43
C SER A 29 18.35 18.48 24.76
N ALA A 30 17.86 17.27 24.82
CA ALA A 30 17.66 16.57 26.08
C ALA A 30 19.01 15.93 26.42
N GLN A 31 19.71 16.55 27.39
CA GLN A 31 20.77 15.89 28.12
C GLN A 31 20.13 14.76 28.94
N ASP A 32 20.22 13.57 28.43
CA ASP A 32 19.94 12.36 29.19
C ASP A 32 21.27 11.85 29.71
N SER A 33 21.41 11.87 31.02
CA SER A 33 22.56 11.37 31.76
C SER A 33 22.54 9.85 31.70
N ASP A 34 23.29 9.28 30.78
CA ASP A 34 23.57 7.86 30.67
C ASP A 34 24.59 7.45 31.78
N PRO A 35 24.35 6.37 32.52
CA PRO A 35 25.34 5.87 33.46
C PRO A 35 26.55 5.35 32.69
N LYS A 36 27.72 5.85 33.07
CA LYS A 36 29.02 5.63 32.51
C LYS A 36 29.31 4.16 32.19
N GLY A 37 29.21 3.82 30.91
CA GLY A 37 29.97 2.76 30.30
C GLY A 37 31.09 3.40 29.48
N GLU A 38 32.34 3.08 29.80
CA GLU A 38 33.49 3.60 29.08
C GLU A 38 33.40 3.27 27.57
N PRO A 39 33.81 4.18 26.69
CA PRO A 39 33.82 3.90 25.25
C PRO A 39 34.92 2.89 24.96
N TYR A 40 34.55 1.74 24.36
CA TYR A 40 35.45 0.77 23.77
C TYR A 40 36.39 1.46 22.77
N ARG A 41 37.69 1.44 23.03
CA ARG A 41 38.72 1.93 22.09
C ARG A 41 39.08 0.81 21.11
N PRO A 42 38.98 1.01 19.79
CA PRO A 42 39.49 0.06 18.82
C PRO A 42 41.04 0.22 18.75
N GLY A 43 41.75 -0.63 19.40
CA GLY A 43 43.22 -0.54 19.42
C GLY A 43 44.00 -1.77 19.89
N ASP A 44 43.39 -2.74 20.54
CA ASP A 44 44.10 -3.92 21.04
C ASP A 44 43.75 -5.17 20.24
N VAL A 45 44.14 -5.18 18.96
CA VAL A 45 44.20 -6.42 18.18
C VAL A 45 45.62 -6.95 18.28
N VAL A 46 45.84 -7.87 19.19
CA VAL A 46 47.07 -8.71 19.20
C VAL A 46 46.90 -9.73 18.08
N ALA A 47 47.66 -9.55 17.01
CA ALA A 47 47.80 -10.53 15.94
C ALA A 47 48.45 -11.80 16.49
N VAL A 48 47.73 -12.92 16.44
CA VAL A 48 48.31 -14.25 16.68
C VAL A 48 48.91 -14.74 15.38
N PRO A 49 50.21 -15.11 15.33
CA PRO A 49 50.84 -15.65 14.13
C PRO A 49 50.25 -17.03 13.77
N ALA A 50 50.08 -17.26 12.46
CA ALA A 50 49.68 -18.53 11.91
C ALA A 50 50.67 -19.65 12.28
N PRO A 51 50.22 -20.87 12.59
CA PRO A 51 51.09 -22.00 12.78
C PRO A 51 51.77 -22.36 11.46
N SER A 52 53.11 -22.51 11.52
CA SER A 52 53.95 -22.96 10.41
C SER A 52 53.67 -24.43 10.09
N ASP A 53 53.51 -24.72 8.80
CA ASP A 53 53.52 -26.07 8.24
C ASP A 53 54.92 -26.70 8.46
N GLU A 54 55.04 -27.55 9.46
CA GLU A 54 56.11 -28.53 9.51
C GLU A 54 55.51 -29.89 9.23
N GLY A 55 56.09 -30.53 8.20
CA GLY A 55 55.65 -31.79 7.63
C GLY A 55 55.66 -32.94 8.65
N VAL A 56 54.59 -33.69 8.65
CA VAL A 56 54.52 -35.01 9.28
C VAL A 56 54.59 -36.03 8.16
N GLU A 57 55.71 -36.81 8.16
CA GLU A 57 55.89 -37.95 7.28
C GLU A 57 54.84 -39.01 7.58
N GLU A 58 54.10 -39.46 6.57
CA GLU A 58 53.19 -40.60 6.64
C GLU A 58 53.97 -41.90 6.70
N GLU A 59 54.02 -42.54 7.86
CA GLU A 59 54.36 -43.94 7.98
C GLU A 59 53.21 -44.84 7.53
N GLU A 60 53.48 -45.56 6.41
CA GLU A 60 52.57 -46.56 5.82
C GLU A 60 52.49 -47.81 6.72
N PHE A 61 51.44 -47.90 7.57
CA PHE A 61 51.17 -49.08 8.39
C PHE A 61 50.48 -50.15 7.55
N ARG A 62 51.20 -51.22 7.18
CA ARG A 62 50.65 -52.42 6.53
C ARG A 62 50.01 -53.34 7.57
N ASP A 63 48.69 -53.49 7.46
CA ASP A 63 47.92 -54.46 8.22
C ASP A 63 48.07 -55.88 7.66
N PRO A 64 48.54 -56.89 8.42
CA PRO A 64 48.80 -58.23 7.94
C PRO A 64 47.58 -59.19 7.94
N TYR A 65 46.42 -58.76 8.36
CA TYR A 65 45.20 -59.62 8.37
C TYR A 65 44.04 -58.99 7.57
N GLY A 66 43.96 -59.33 6.31
CA GLY A 66 42.84 -58.92 5.45
C GLY A 66 41.50 -59.53 5.92
N VAL A 67 40.74 -58.78 6.68
CA VAL A 67 39.32 -59.02 6.88
C VAL A 67 38.58 -57.89 6.25
N ALA A 68 37.82 -58.19 5.18
CA ALA A 68 36.89 -57.27 4.55
C ALA A 68 35.89 -56.78 5.57
N SER A 69 36.03 -55.55 6.06
CA SER A 69 35.01 -54.85 6.83
C SER A 69 34.11 -54.11 5.85
N GLU A 70 32.88 -54.60 5.73
CA GLU A 70 31.75 -53.87 5.15
C GLU A 70 31.72 -52.45 5.62
N GLY A 71 31.53 -51.52 4.66
CA GLY A 71 31.58 -50.10 4.87
C GLY A 71 30.61 -49.61 5.95
N ARG A 72 31.15 -49.28 7.10
CA ARG A 72 30.56 -48.26 7.95
C ARG A 72 30.82 -46.89 7.29
N GLN A 73 29.79 -46.33 6.70
CA GLN A 73 29.76 -44.90 6.47
C GLN A 73 30.04 -44.25 7.83
N ALA A 74 31.26 -43.75 7.99
CA ALA A 74 31.52 -42.81 9.08
C ALA A 74 30.61 -41.61 8.82
N ASP A 75 29.56 -41.52 9.62
CA ASP A 75 28.86 -40.26 9.81
C ASP A 75 29.92 -39.21 10.13
N GLN A 76 30.21 -38.37 9.17
CA GLN A 76 30.93 -37.13 9.42
C GLN A 76 30.04 -36.33 10.36
N ILE A 77 30.16 -36.57 11.65
CA ILE A 77 29.73 -35.64 12.67
C ILE A 77 30.63 -34.41 12.47
N SER A 78 30.21 -33.51 11.59
CA SER A 78 30.76 -32.18 11.57
C SER A 78 30.56 -31.65 12.99
N SER A 79 31.61 -31.53 13.75
CA SER A 79 31.62 -30.88 15.05
C SER A 79 31.30 -29.40 14.80
N GLN A 80 30.01 -29.08 14.62
CA GLN A 80 29.57 -27.69 14.54
C GLN A 80 29.98 -27.02 15.85
N VAL A 81 30.95 -26.15 15.75
CA VAL A 81 31.40 -25.36 16.89
C VAL A 81 30.26 -24.39 17.22
N ARG A 82 29.52 -24.70 18.27
CA ARG A 82 28.43 -23.84 18.77
C ARG A 82 28.99 -22.86 19.76
N TYR A 83 28.73 -21.60 19.51
CA TYR A 83 29.06 -20.51 20.42
C TYR A 83 27.80 -20.06 21.18
N VAL A 84 27.99 -19.45 22.33
CA VAL A 84 26.91 -18.83 23.11
C VAL A 84 26.91 -17.34 22.86
N LEU A 85 25.77 -16.77 22.50
CA LEU A 85 25.61 -15.34 22.27
C LEU A 85 25.70 -14.57 23.60
N GLU A 86 26.79 -13.83 23.79
CA GLU A 86 27.01 -12.99 24.97
C GLU A 86 26.19 -11.70 24.91
N GLY A 87 26.05 -11.11 23.71
CA GLY A 87 25.33 -9.87 23.54
C GLY A 87 25.21 -9.43 22.08
N ILE A 88 24.47 -8.35 21.88
CA ILE A 88 24.27 -7.75 20.54
C ILE A 88 24.71 -6.29 20.61
N VAL A 89 25.62 -5.91 19.74
CA VAL A 89 26.11 -4.54 19.59
C VAL A 89 25.66 -4.00 18.24
N VAL A 90 25.08 -2.79 18.22
CA VAL A 90 24.65 -2.11 17.01
C VAL A 90 25.54 -0.90 16.81
N ILE A 91 26.17 -0.79 15.64
CA ILE A 91 27.08 0.32 15.28
C ILE A 91 26.59 0.98 13.98
N GLY A 92 26.94 2.27 13.79
CA GLY A 92 26.55 3.04 12.62
C GLY A 92 25.15 3.66 12.69
N ASN A 93 24.36 3.34 13.71
CA ASN A 93 23.02 3.89 13.94
C ASN A 93 23.10 5.30 14.54
N LYS A 94 22.94 6.32 13.69
CA LYS A 94 22.98 7.75 14.12
C LYS A 94 21.60 8.29 14.50
N ARG A 95 20.55 7.88 13.80
CA ARG A 95 19.16 8.31 13.98
C ARG A 95 18.29 7.21 14.58
N THR A 96 18.48 5.97 14.12
CA THR A 96 17.73 4.82 14.60
C THR A 96 18.24 4.38 15.98
N ARG A 97 17.35 4.25 16.95
CA ARG A 97 17.74 3.81 18.29
C ARG A 97 18.20 2.34 18.26
N ALA A 98 19.30 2.02 18.96
CA ALA A 98 19.81 0.64 19.03
C ALA A 98 18.75 -0.36 19.53
N LEU A 99 17.92 0.05 20.51
CA LEU A 99 16.78 -0.75 20.97
C LEU A 99 15.74 -1.03 19.87
N THR A 100 15.56 -0.11 18.93
CA THR A 100 14.67 -0.31 17.78
C THR A 100 15.23 -1.37 16.85
N VAL A 101 16.53 -1.30 16.54
CA VAL A 101 17.21 -2.33 15.71
C VAL A 101 17.10 -3.70 16.37
N ARG A 102 17.39 -3.78 17.66
CA ARG A 102 17.34 -5.04 18.43
C ARG A 102 15.97 -5.73 18.39
N LYS A 103 14.86 -4.98 18.31
CA LYS A 103 13.50 -5.57 18.17
C LYS A 103 13.30 -6.38 16.88
N PHE A 104 14.13 -6.16 15.87
CA PHE A 104 14.07 -6.89 14.59
C PHE A 104 15.06 -8.04 14.51
N ILE A 105 15.90 -8.21 15.52
CA ILE A 105 16.84 -9.32 15.67
C ILE A 105 16.17 -10.40 16.52
N PRO A 106 15.92 -11.61 16.01
CA PRO A 106 15.23 -12.66 16.75
C PRO A 106 16.10 -13.31 17.82
N LEU A 107 17.42 -13.13 17.71
CA LEU A 107 18.42 -13.72 18.57
C LEU A 107 18.46 -13.04 19.94
N LYS A 108 18.67 -13.81 20.99
CA LYS A 108 18.71 -13.34 22.38
C LYS A 108 20.05 -13.75 23.01
N GLN A 109 20.45 -12.99 24.02
CA GLN A 109 21.56 -13.36 24.88
C GLN A 109 21.34 -14.77 25.46
N GLY A 110 22.35 -15.62 25.37
CA GLY A 110 22.31 -17.02 25.79
C GLY A 110 21.92 -18.02 24.68
N ASP A 111 21.48 -17.56 23.51
CA ASP A 111 21.19 -18.45 22.39
C ASP A 111 22.49 -19.09 21.85
N PHE A 112 22.36 -20.33 21.36
CA PHE A 112 23.47 -21.00 20.68
C PHE A 112 23.59 -20.48 19.26
N MET A 113 24.81 -20.11 18.88
CA MET A 113 25.14 -19.54 17.59
C MET A 113 26.05 -20.44 16.79
N ASP A 114 25.68 -20.64 15.53
CA ASP A 114 26.54 -21.21 14.51
C ASP A 114 26.91 -20.07 13.54
N PRO A 115 28.21 -19.84 13.25
CA PRO A 115 28.63 -18.80 12.30
C PRO A 115 28.03 -18.95 10.89
N GLU A 116 27.71 -20.18 10.50
CA GLU A 116 27.08 -20.47 9.20
C GLU A 116 25.55 -20.58 9.29
N SER A 117 24.97 -20.17 10.42
CA SER A 117 23.51 -20.24 10.61
C SER A 117 22.77 -19.38 9.59
N PRO A 118 21.76 -19.92 8.91
CA PRO A 118 20.88 -19.15 8.02
C PRO A 118 20.08 -18.06 8.75
N GLU A 119 20.07 -18.08 10.08
CA GLU A 119 19.40 -17.06 10.90
C GLU A 119 20.13 -15.71 10.86
N LEU A 120 21.44 -15.71 10.65
CA LEU A 120 22.23 -14.48 10.49
C LEU A 120 21.84 -13.78 9.18
N GLU A 121 21.84 -14.51 8.08
CA GLU A 121 21.39 -14.00 6.78
C GLU A 121 19.92 -13.56 6.83
N ALA A 122 19.04 -14.35 7.43
CA ALA A 122 17.64 -13.98 7.61
C ALA A 122 17.46 -12.71 8.46
N THR A 123 18.36 -12.46 9.41
CA THR A 123 18.36 -11.25 10.23
C THR A 123 18.81 -10.03 9.43
N GLU A 124 19.83 -10.17 8.61
CA GLU A 124 20.28 -9.14 7.67
C GLU A 124 19.15 -8.74 6.72
N TRP A 125 18.53 -9.72 6.04
CA TRP A 125 17.39 -9.49 5.17
C TRP A 125 16.20 -8.83 5.88
N ARG A 126 15.96 -9.20 7.14
CA ARG A 126 14.89 -8.59 7.94
C ARG A 126 15.16 -7.13 8.25
N LEU A 127 16.40 -6.78 8.59
CA LEU A 127 16.80 -5.41 8.84
C LEU A 127 16.81 -4.59 7.55
N MET A 128 17.32 -5.12 6.45
CA MET A 128 17.23 -4.49 5.14
C MET A 128 15.79 -4.26 4.71
N GLY A 129 14.90 -5.22 4.96
CA GLY A 129 13.47 -5.13 4.67
C GLY A 129 12.71 -4.04 5.44
N THR A 130 13.31 -3.45 6.49
CA THR A 130 12.72 -2.28 7.17
C THR A 130 12.73 -1.02 6.29
N GLY A 131 13.66 -0.95 5.33
CA GLY A 131 13.88 0.21 4.49
C GLY A 131 14.60 1.37 5.18
N TRP A 132 15.21 1.14 6.36
CA TRP A 132 15.93 2.17 7.13
C TRP A 132 17.41 2.26 6.80
N PHE A 133 17.96 1.19 6.20
CA PHE A 133 19.39 1.02 5.97
C PHE A 133 19.71 0.86 4.49
N ASP A 134 20.83 1.42 4.06
CA ASP A 134 21.45 1.19 2.75
C ASP A 134 22.20 -0.12 2.71
N SER A 135 22.84 -0.47 3.84
CA SER A 135 23.51 -1.75 4.04
C SER A 135 23.43 -2.16 5.50
N VAL A 136 23.39 -3.45 5.71
CA VAL A 136 23.52 -4.11 7.01
C VAL A 136 24.61 -5.15 6.85
N ASP A 137 25.56 -5.18 7.76
CA ASP A 137 26.60 -6.19 7.86
C ASP A 137 26.55 -6.83 9.24
N ILE A 138 26.47 -8.14 9.28
CA ILE A 138 26.34 -8.90 10.53
C ILE A 138 27.55 -9.80 10.67
N ARG A 139 28.29 -9.60 11.75
CA ARG A 139 29.47 -10.43 12.06
C ARG A 139 29.46 -10.87 13.51
N LEU A 140 30.09 -12.01 13.76
CA LEU A 140 30.35 -12.52 15.10
C LEU A 140 31.77 -12.09 15.51
N GLU A 141 31.86 -11.44 16.66
CA GLU A 141 33.15 -11.11 17.28
C GLU A 141 33.35 -11.96 18.53
N ARG A 142 34.58 -12.14 18.95
CA ARG A 142 34.92 -12.92 20.15
C ARG A 142 34.35 -12.23 21.40
N GLY A 143 33.65 -12.97 22.22
CA GLY A 143 33.19 -12.52 23.52
C GLY A 143 34.30 -12.47 24.60
N ALA A 144 33.90 -12.13 25.82
CA ALA A 144 34.80 -11.99 26.97
C ALA A 144 35.46 -13.32 27.35
N GLU A 145 34.74 -14.44 27.20
CA GLU A 145 35.24 -15.75 27.55
C GLU A 145 35.31 -16.69 26.33
N ARG A 146 36.08 -17.75 26.43
CA ARG A 146 36.17 -18.76 25.37
C ARG A 146 34.85 -19.49 25.20
N GLY A 147 34.34 -19.54 23.96
CA GLY A 147 33.06 -20.13 23.63
C GLY A 147 31.90 -19.11 23.58
N TYR A 148 32.17 -17.85 23.93
CA TYR A 148 31.20 -16.77 23.83
C TYR A 148 31.47 -15.88 22.61
N VAL A 149 30.42 -15.37 21.99
CA VAL A 149 30.48 -14.45 20.84
C VAL A 149 29.54 -13.29 21.03
N VAL A 150 29.93 -12.14 20.48
CA VAL A 150 29.11 -10.93 20.41
C VAL A 150 28.65 -10.76 18.96
N LEU A 151 27.34 -10.58 18.77
CA LEU A 151 26.78 -10.27 17.46
C LEU A 151 26.94 -8.76 17.21
N VAL A 152 27.80 -8.40 16.29
CA VAL A 152 27.97 -7.02 15.85
C VAL A 152 27.14 -6.78 14.60
N VAL A 153 26.22 -5.83 14.67
CA VAL A 153 25.35 -5.41 13.59
C VAL A 153 25.75 -4.01 13.16
N GLU A 154 26.48 -3.92 12.08
CA GLU A 154 26.90 -2.65 11.49
C GLU A 154 25.88 -2.20 10.46
N VAL A 155 25.34 -0.99 10.64
CA VAL A 155 24.29 -0.45 9.79
C VAL A 155 24.72 0.88 9.17
N LYS A 156 24.36 1.07 7.90
CA LYS A 156 24.47 2.35 7.22
C LYS A 156 23.08 2.89 6.94
N GLU A 157 22.69 3.95 7.63
CA GLU A 157 21.34 4.52 7.53
C GLU A 157 21.11 5.22 6.18
N ARG A 158 19.87 5.12 5.70
CA ARG A 158 19.38 5.80 4.50
C ARG A 158 18.35 6.88 4.85
N ASN A 159 17.91 7.61 3.83
CA ASN A 159 16.76 8.51 3.98
C ASN A 159 15.49 7.70 4.23
N THR A 160 14.77 8.05 5.30
CA THR A 160 13.55 7.36 5.75
C THR A 160 12.27 8.06 5.29
N VAL A 161 12.36 9.29 4.78
CA VAL A 161 11.24 10.01 4.16
C VAL A 161 11.11 9.58 2.70
N VAL A 162 9.95 9.02 2.35
CA VAL A 162 9.65 8.51 1.01
C VAL A 162 8.38 9.19 0.49
N ILE A 163 8.46 9.70 -0.73
CA ILE A 163 7.29 10.14 -1.48
C ILE A 163 6.69 8.88 -2.12
N GLU A 164 5.61 8.34 -1.54
CA GLU A 164 4.98 7.12 -2.04
C GLU A 164 4.13 7.39 -3.28
N GLN A 165 3.51 8.58 -3.34
CA GLN A 165 2.66 8.96 -4.46
C GLN A 165 2.66 10.46 -4.64
N LEU A 166 2.73 10.90 -5.88
CA LEU A 166 2.50 12.27 -6.30
C LEU A 166 1.72 12.21 -7.60
N VAL A 167 0.51 12.74 -7.60
CA VAL A 167 -0.40 12.70 -8.73
C VAL A 167 -1.02 14.07 -8.93
N ALA A 168 -1.17 14.46 -10.18
CA ALA A 168 -1.85 15.68 -10.56
C ALA A 168 -2.65 15.43 -11.83
N GLY A 169 -3.76 16.13 -12.00
CA GLY A 169 -4.58 15.98 -13.19
C GLY A 169 -5.55 17.11 -13.39
N LEU A 170 -6.21 17.03 -14.53
CA LEU A 170 -7.35 17.85 -14.89
C LEU A 170 -8.55 16.92 -15.01
N SER A 171 -9.55 17.16 -14.19
CA SER A 171 -10.78 16.39 -14.19
C SER A 171 -11.92 17.18 -14.75
N GLU A 172 -12.81 16.51 -15.45
CA GLU A 172 -14.09 17.06 -15.83
C GLU A 172 -15.08 16.78 -14.71
N GLY A 173 -15.50 17.84 -14.04
CA GLY A 173 -16.38 17.75 -12.90
C GLY A 173 -17.62 18.61 -13.07
N VAL A 174 -18.57 18.41 -12.18
CA VAL A 174 -19.80 19.20 -12.13
C VAL A 174 -19.94 19.80 -10.75
N GLY A 175 -20.22 21.08 -10.70
CA GLY A 175 -20.35 21.81 -9.45
C GLY A 175 -21.50 21.29 -8.58
N THR A 176 -22.66 21.11 -9.16
CA THR A 176 -23.87 20.62 -8.52
C THR A 176 -24.71 19.83 -9.53
N THR A 177 -25.73 19.09 -9.07
CA THR A 177 -26.67 18.36 -9.95
C THR A 177 -27.35 19.29 -10.97
N THR A 178 -27.57 20.54 -10.63
CA THR A 178 -28.23 21.52 -11.49
C THR A 178 -27.27 22.34 -12.36
N ASP A 179 -25.98 22.20 -12.17
CA ASP A 179 -24.97 22.93 -12.91
C ASP A 179 -24.76 22.28 -14.28
N ARG A 180 -25.05 23.02 -15.34
CA ARG A 180 -24.98 22.54 -16.74
C ARG A 180 -23.60 22.68 -17.35
N GLY A 181 -22.66 23.34 -16.67
CA GLY A 181 -21.31 23.59 -17.15
C GLY A 181 -20.36 22.48 -16.74
N ARG A 182 -19.82 21.77 -17.70
CA ARG A 182 -18.64 20.92 -17.48
C ARG A 182 -17.41 21.81 -17.47
N THR A 183 -16.74 21.90 -16.35
CA THR A 183 -15.54 22.72 -16.19
C THR A 183 -14.37 21.80 -15.85
N LEU A 184 -13.22 22.08 -16.45
CA LEU A 184 -12.00 21.36 -16.12
C LEU A 184 -11.43 21.89 -14.80
N PHE A 185 -11.20 21.02 -13.83
CA PHE A 185 -10.65 21.35 -12.54
C PHE A 185 -9.28 20.74 -12.34
N PRO A 186 -8.27 21.55 -11.98
CA PRO A 186 -7.00 21.00 -11.55
C PRO A 186 -7.12 20.36 -10.17
N TRP A 187 -6.40 19.26 -9.98
CA TRP A 187 -6.26 18.62 -8.69
C TRP A 187 -4.84 18.11 -8.48
N LEU A 188 -4.42 18.05 -7.23
CA LEU A 188 -3.14 17.55 -6.78
C LEU A 188 -3.34 16.62 -5.59
N GLY A 189 -2.80 15.41 -5.68
CA GLY A 189 -2.76 14.44 -4.61
C GLY A 189 -1.34 14.01 -4.31
N PHE A 190 -1.02 13.81 -3.02
CA PHE A 190 0.28 13.30 -2.62
C PHE A 190 0.18 12.40 -1.39
N LYS A 191 1.13 11.47 -1.29
CA LYS A 191 1.35 10.63 -0.12
C LYS A 191 2.83 10.62 0.22
N ILE A 192 3.15 11.05 1.43
CA ILE A 192 4.51 11.09 1.97
C ILE A 192 4.53 10.23 3.22
N THR A 193 5.57 9.43 3.35
CA THR A 193 5.76 8.51 4.49
C THR A 193 7.13 8.70 5.10
N GLU A 194 7.18 8.93 6.40
CA GLU A 194 8.37 8.73 7.23
C GLU A 194 8.32 7.31 7.78
N THR A 195 9.32 6.49 7.44
CA THR A 195 9.33 5.05 7.79
C THR A 195 9.96 4.77 9.15
N ASN A 196 10.67 5.73 9.74
CA ASN A 196 11.39 5.59 11.00
C ASN A 196 11.33 6.85 11.88
N LEU A 197 10.12 7.30 12.17
CA LEU A 197 9.88 8.54 12.94
C LEU A 197 10.64 8.51 14.27
N ALA A 198 11.46 9.53 14.49
CA ALA A 198 12.31 9.70 15.68
C ALA A 198 13.21 8.49 16.01
N GLY A 199 13.54 7.65 15.02
CA GLY A 199 14.36 6.46 15.20
C GLY A 199 13.69 5.33 15.98
N LEU A 200 12.37 5.38 16.14
CA LEU A 200 11.57 4.42 16.91
C LEU A 200 11.01 3.28 16.06
N GLY A 201 11.24 3.29 14.74
CA GLY A 201 10.62 2.37 13.81
C GLY A 201 9.12 2.61 13.60
N ILE A 202 8.65 3.79 13.99
CA ILE A 202 7.26 4.22 13.74
C ILE A 202 7.16 4.71 12.31
N ARG A 203 6.19 4.18 11.57
CA ARG A 203 5.84 4.68 10.24
C ARG A 203 4.70 5.68 10.37
N LEU A 204 4.92 6.90 9.86
CA LEU A 204 3.92 7.94 9.76
C LEU A 204 3.70 8.28 8.31
N SER A 205 2.48 8.10 7.81
CA SER A 205 2.09 8.45 6.45
C SER A 205 1.08 9.58 6.46
N GLY A 206 1.33 10.61 5.66
CA GLY A 206 0.39 11.68 5.39
C GLY A 206 -0.04 11.64 3.93
N THR A 207 -1.34 11.64 3.70
CA THR A 207 -1.94 11.72 2.36
C THR A 207 -2.83 12.95 2.30
N ALA A 208 -2.77 13.71 1.20
CA ALA A 208 -3.67 14.83 0.99
C ALA A 208 -4.09 14.95 -0.47
N LEU A 209 -5.30 15.44 -0.67
CA LEU A 209 -5.87 15.84 -1.95
C LEU A 209 -6.37 17.26 -1.87
N VAL A 210 -6.06 18.05 -2.87
CA VAL A 210 -6.56 19.42 -3.03
C VAL A 210 -7.08 19.60 -4.44
N SER A 211 -8.32 20.01 -4.56
CA SER A 211 -8.99 20.44 -5.77
C SER A 211 -9.92 21.60 -5.43
N GLU A 212 -10.49 22.24 -6.42
CA GLU A 212 -11.41 23.37 -6.19
C GLU A 212 -12.63 22.97 -5.35
N PHE A 213 -13.19 21.80 -5.61
CA PHE A 213 -14.46 21.36 -5.00
C PHE A 213 -14.30 20.22 -3.99
N GLN A 214 -13.16 19.55 -4.01
CA GLN A 214 -12.92 18.38 -3.18
C GLN A 214 -11.59 18.51 -2.48
N GLN A 215 -11.59 18.27 -1.18
CA GLN A 215 -10.37 18.29 -0.39
C GLN A 215 -10.41 17.14 0.62
N GLY A 216 -9.27 16.57 0.87
CA GLY A 216 -9.17 15.51 1.86
C GLY A 216 -7.77 15.34 2.41
N GLY A 217 -7.70 14.77 3.59
CA GLY A 217 -6.46 14.41 4.24
C GLY A 217 -6.61 13.16 5.08
N ARG A 218 -5.56 12.37 5.14
CA ARG A 218 -5.44 11.16 5.97
C ARG A 218 -4.07 11.13 6.62
N LEU A 219 -4.03 10.78 7.90
CA LEU A 219 -2.82 10.49 8.65
C LEU A 219 -2.90 9.06 9.15
N ASP A 220 -1.88 8.28 8.88
CA ASP A 220 -1.76 6.89 9.33
C ASP A 220 -0.45 6.72 10.09
N LEU A 221 -0.54 6.21 11.30
CA LEU A 221 0.58 5.88 12.17
C LEU A 221 0.60 4.38 12.42
N ARG A 222 1.76 3.76 12.23
CA ARG A 222 1.98 2.34 12.48
C ARG A 222 3.23 2.14 13.32
N TYR A 223 3.05 1.49 14.46
CA TYR A 223 4.17 1.02 15.29
C TYR A 223 4.23 -0.51 15.20
N PRO A 224 5.21 -1.09 14.47
CA PRO A 224 5.15 -2.51 14.08
C PRO A 224 5.33 -3.50 15.23
N LYS A 225 5.98 -3.10 16.32
CA LYS A 225 6.32 -4.00 17.45
C LYS A 225 6.17 -3.30 18.79
N LEU A 226 4.99 -2.77 19.08
CA LEU A 226 4.73 -2.05 20.32
C LEU A 226 4.43 -3.00 21.50
N ILE A 227 3.49 -3.95 21.31
CA ILE A 227 3.00 -4.78 22.39
C ILE A 227 3.86 -6.06 22.44
N LYS A 228 4.52 -6.29 23.59
CA LYS A 228 5.40 -7.45 23.83
C LYS A 228 6.47 -7.71 22.77
N GLY A 229 6.81 -6.67 21.96
CA GLY A 229 7.74 -6.81 20.84
C GLY A 229 7.25 -7.64 19.65
N GLU A 230 5.99 -8.06 19.64
CA GLU A 230 5.39 -8.94 18.63
C GLU A 230 4.25 -8.29 17.86
N TYR A 231 3.35 -7.61 18.58
CA TYR A 231 2.16 -7.02 17.97
C TYR A 231 2.38 -5.55 17.62
N GLY A 232 2.02 -5.20 16.40
CA GLY A 232 1.98 -3.83 15.95
C GLY A 232 0.66 -3.16 16.31
N VAL A 233 0.71 -1.83 16.45
CA VAL A 233 -0.48 -0.99 16.63
C VAL A 233 -0.57 -0.04 15.46
N ARG A 234 -1.79 0.22 15.00
CA ARG A 234 -2.11 1.15 13.93
C ARG A 234 -3.16 2.14 14.42
N PHE A 235 -2.94 3.38 14.05
CA PHE A 235 -3.90 4.46 14.24
C PHE A 235 -3.99 5.25 12.94
N GLY A 236 -5.19 5.59 12.53
CA GLY A 236 -5.45 6.42 11.37
C GLY A 236 -6.54 7.43 11.67
N THR A 237 -6.48 8.58 11.02
CA THR A 237 -7.58 9.55 11.00
C THR A 237 -7.66 10.20 9.64
N PHE A 238 -8.86 10.57 9.23
CA PHE A 238 -9.06 11.23 7.96
C PHE A 238 -10.22 12.22 8.01
N PHE A 239 -10.18 13.15 7.08
CA PHE A 239 -11.27 14.07 6.79
C PHE A 239 -11.37 14.27 5.28
N LEU A 240 -12.59 14.13 4.74
CA LEU A 240 -12.89 14.25 3.32
C LEU A 240 -14.07 15.20 3.15
N ASN A 241 -13.97 16.11 2.19
CA ASN A 241 -15.06 16.93 1.69
C ASN A 241 -15.19 16.59 0.19
N GLY A 242 -16.11 15.71 -0.14
CA GLY A 242 -16.20 15.04 -1.42
C GLY A 242 -17.52 15.25 -2.13
N ARG A 243 -17.50 14.83 -3.38
CA ARG A 243 -18.66 14.73 -4.26
C ARG A 243 -18.61 13.37 -4.92
N GLU A 244 -19.75 12.70 -5.00
CA GLU A 244 -19.91 11.47 -5.75
C GLU A 244 -20.84 11.72 -6.92
N PHE A 245 -20.44 11.27 -8.11
CA PHE A 245 -21.20 11.44 -9.33
C PHE A 245 -21.93 10.15 -9.66
N TYR A 246 -23.21 10.27 -9.95
CA TYR A 246 -24.08 9.16 -10.33
C TYR A 246 -24.72 9.46 -11.68
N GLY A 247 -24.94 8.40 -12.47
CA GLY A 247 -25.46 8.53 -13.82
C GLY A 247 -24.37 8.83 -14.82
N ASN A 248 -24.27 7.95 -15.78
CA ASN A 248 -23.25 7.99 -16.78
C ASN A 248 -23.79 8.42 -18.12
N ASN A 249 -25.05 8.42 -18.24
CA ASN A 249 -25.65 8.65 -19.49
C ASN A 249 -26.87 9.53 -19.45
N PRO A 250 -27.16 10.15 -20.53
CA PRO A 250 -27.59 11.53 -20.65
C PRO A 250 -28.90 11.84 -19.95
N LEU A 251 -29.52 10.93 -19.27
CA LEU A 251 -30.81 11.19 -18.68
C LEU A 251 -30.86 10.82 -17.19
N VAL A 252 -30.38 11.73 -16.35
CA VAL A 252 -30.76 11.73 -14.94
C VAL A 252 -31.95 12.69 -14.77
N SER A 253 -33.09 12.17 -14.42
CA SER A 253 -34.25 12.98 -14.10
C SER A 253 -34.25 13.31 -12.61
N VAL A 254 -34.09 14.58 -12.27
CA VAL A 254 -34.11 15.05 -10.88
C VAL A 254 -35.27 15.98 -10.65
N PRO A 255 -35.89 15.97 -9.46
CA PRO A 255 -36.91 16.95 -9.11
C PRO A 255 -36.36 18.36 -9.21
N CYS A 256 -37.06 19.22 -9.89
CA CYS A 256 -36.71 20.62 -9.97
C CYS A 256 -37.20 21.34 -8.71
N GLY A 257 -36.27 21.71 -7.82
CA GLY A 257 -36.57 22.38 -6.56
C GLY A 257 -36.91 23.87 -6.68
N MET A 258 -37.14 24.42 -7.89
CA MET A 258 -37.45 25.83 -8.08
C MET A 258 -38.94 26.05 -8.28
N PRO A 259 -39.53 27.12 -7.70
CA PRO A 259 -40.95 27.45 -7.88
C PRO A 259 -41.37 27.65 -9.33
N THR A 260 -40.44 27.98 -10.21
CA THR A 260 -40.63 28.24 -11.63
C THR A 260 -40.56 26.99 -12.52
N CYS A 261 -40.23 25.84 -11.95
CA CYS A 261 -40.09 24.58 -12.66
C CYS A 261 -40.82 23.47 -11.89
N PRO A 262 -42.17 23.41 -11.95
CA PRO A 262 -42.92 22.33 -11.32
C PRO A 262 -42.74 21.06 -12.15
N GLY A 263 -41.85 20.20 -11.74
CA GLY A 263 -41.59 18.94 -12.45
C GLY A 263 -40.19 18.39 -12.26
N THR A 264 -39.80 17.49 -13.12
CA THR A 264 -38.44 16.93 -13.18
C THR A 264 -37.64 17.66 -14.22
N SER A 265 -36.42 18.07 -13.89
CA SER A 265 -35.45 18.50 -14.88
C SER A 265 -34.59 17.31 -15.34
N ILE A 266 -34.23 17.30 -16.61
CA ILE A 266 -33.30 16.31 -17.18
C ILE A 266 -31.92 16.90 -17.15
N VAL A 267 -31.01 16.25 -16.41
CA VAL A 267 -29.61 16.60 -16.31
C VAL A 267 -28.77 15.34 -16.57
N PRO A 268 -27.55 15.46 -17.07
CA PRO A 268 -26.75 14.29 -17.44
C PRO A 268 -26.17 13.52 -16.24
N HIS A 269 -26.39 13.98 -15.02
CA HIS A 269 -25.81 13.37 -13.82
C HIS A 269 -26.53 13.83 -12.55
N ALA A 270 -26.38 13.04 -11.50
CA ALA A 270 -26.70 13.43 -10.13
C ALA A 270 -25.41 13.57 -9.31
N VAL A 271 -25.38 14.50 -8.39
CA VAL A 271 -24.23 14.75 -7.52
C VAL A 271 -24.66 14.67 -6.07
N VAL A 272 -24.01 13.81 -5.31
CA VAL A 272 -24.13 13.77 -3.85
C VAL A 272 -22.93 14.49 -3.25
N ARG A 273 -23.20 15.52 -2.45
CA ARG A 273 -22.17 16.25 -1.71
C ARG A 273 -22.12 15.75 -0.27
N TYR A 274 -20.96 15.37 0.18
CA TYR A 274 -20.80 14.81 1.53
C TYR A 274 -19.54 15.29 2.22
N ARG A 275 -19.54 15.21 3.54
CA ARG A 275 -18.35 15.24 4.38
C ARG A 275 -18.24 13.93 5.10
N ARG A 276 -17.01 13.39 5.14
CA ARG A 276 -16.72 12.15 5.82
C ARG A 276 -15.49 12.37 6.68
N GLY A 277 -15.56 12.01 7.94
CA GLY A 277 -14.44 12.08 8.86
C GLY A 277 -14.43 10.85 9.73
N GLY A 278 -13.25 10.30 9.97
CA GLY A 278 -13.20 9.05 10.69
C GLY A 278 -11.83 8.78 11.31
N PHE A 279 -11.82 7.67 12.01
CA PHE A 279 -10.61 7.16 12.64
C PHE A 279 -10.56 5.64 12.55
N MET A 280 -9.36 5.11 12.62
CA MET A 280 -9.06 3.70 12.58
C MET A 280 -8.12 3.38 13.75
N VAL A 281 -8.42 2.34 14.48
CA VAL A 281 -7.53 1.76 15.49
C VAL A 281 -7.41 0.28 15.21
N GLY A 282 -6.18 -0.21 15.20
CA GLY A 282 -5.98 -1.61 14.85
C GLY A 282 -4.71 -2.20 15.41
N THR A 283 -4.64 -3.51 15.30
CA THR A 283 -3.48 -4.31 15.67
C THR A 283 -3.15 -5.31 14.59
N GLY A 284 -1.95 -5.85 14.64
CA GLY A 284 -1.53 -6.89 13.71
C GLY A 284 -0.21 -7.51 14.13
N LYS A 285 0.06 -8.68 13.57
CA LYS A 285 1.29 -9.42 13.84
C LYS A 285 1.80 -10.07 12.57
N ASP A 286 3.11 -10.14 12.46
CA ASP A 286 3.78 -10.95 11.46
C ASP A 286 3.90 -12.38 12.00
N PHE A 287 3.19 -13.35 11.44
CA PHE A 287 3.34 -14.77 11.79
C PHE A 287 4.68 -15.32 11.32
N THR A 288 5.06 -14.91 10.12
CA THR A 288 6.35 -15.22 9.51
C THR A 288 6.88 -13.98 8.80
N THR A 289 8.06 -14.04 8.24
CA THR A 289 8.60 -12.97 7.38
C THR A 289 7.73 -12.68 6.16
N LYS A 290 6.89 -13.64 5.75
CA LYS A 290 6.07 -13.59 4.54
C LYS A 290 4.57 -13.43 4.81
N LEU A 291 4.09 -13.86 5.99
CA LEU A 291 2.66 -13.88 6.33
C LEU A 291 2.38 -12.95 7.50
N ARG A 292 1.47 -12.00 7.28
CA ARG A 292 1.02 -11.05 8.31
C ARG A 292 -0.49 -10.89 8.28
N TYR A 293 -1.06 -10.60 9.43
CA TYR A 293 -2.46 -10.22 9.55
C TYR A 293 -2.62 -8.88 10.25
N SER A 294 -3.79 -8.33 10.09
CA SER A 294 -4.22 -7.16 10.84
C SER A 294 -5.72 -7.18 11.09
N LEU A 295 -6.10 -6.61 12.23
CA LEU A 295 -7.48 -6.38 12.61
C LEU A 295 -7.62 -4.91 12.98
N ASP A 296 -8.51 -4.21 12.30
CA ASP A 296 -8.77 -2.79 12.49
C ASP A 296 -10.24 -2.57 12.79
N TRP A 297 -10.51 -1.67 13.71
CA TRP A 297 -11.80 -1.05 13.86
C TRP A 297 -11.77 0.32 13.18
N VAL A 298 -12.77 0.57 12.35
CA VAL A 298 -12.92 1.80 11.57
C VAL A 298 -14.25 2.43 11.93
N GLY A 299 -14.24 3.71 12.27
CA GLY A 299 -15.43 4.50 12.56
C GLY A 299 -15.47 5.72 11.66
N ASP A 300 -16.50 5.82 10.82
CA ASP A 300 -16.71 6.88 9.85
C ASP A 300 -17.98 7.65 10.17
N ILE A 301 -17.87 8.94 10.40
CA ILE A 301 -19.00 9.86 10.49
C ILE A 301 -19.20 10.47 9.11
N VAL A 302 -20.37 10.25 8.56
CA VAL A 302 -20.76 10.74 7.23
C VAL A 302 -21.86 11.76 7.37
N SER A 303 -21.75 12.89 6.68
CA SER A 303 -22.76 13.94 6.65
C SER A 303 -23.07 14.27 5.20
N VAL A 304 -24.25 13.96 4.75
CA VAL A 304 -24.76 14.36 3.43
C VAL A 304 -25.13 15.84 3.50
N LEU A 305 -24.53 16.63 2.63
CA LEU A 305 -24.75 18.08 2.56
C LEU A 305 -25.82 18.46 1.56
N ASP A 306 -25.87 17.68 0.47
CA ASP A 306 -26.79 17.93 -0.64
C ASP A 306 -26.89 16.67 -1.51
N ARG A 307 -28.09 16.27 -1.84
CA ARG A 307 -28.39 15.20 -2.80
C ARG A 307 -29.78 15.43 -3.42
N PRO A 308 -30.05 14.94 -4.63
CA PRO A 308 -31.38 14.88 -5.17
C PRO A 308 -32.30 14.01 -4.30
N GLU A 309 -33.54 14.45 -4.02
CA GLU A 309 -34.52 13.66 -3.26
C GLU A 309 -34.90 12.37 -4.01
N ALA A 310 -35.08 12.49 -5.34
CA ALA A 310 -35.29 11.37 -6.24
C ALA A 310 -34.56 11.64 -7.55
N ALA A 311 -33.87 10.63 -8.06
CA ALA A 311 -33.21 10.70 -9.35
C ALA A 311 -33.35 9.35 -10.07
N SER A 312 -33.39 9.40 -11.39
CA SER A 312 -33.41 8.21 -12.24
C SER A 312 -32.40 8.38 -13.35
N GLU A 313 -31.83 7.28 -13.77
CA GLU A 313 -30.87 7.23 -14.87
C GLU A 313 -31.37 6.34 -16.00
N GLN A 314 -30.93 6.62 -17.21
CA GLN A 314 -31.17 5.73 -18.32
C GLN A 314 -30.11 4.63 -18.33
N ARG A 315 -30.56 3.38 -18.23
CA ARG A 315 -29.75 2.18 -18.38
C ARG A 315 -30.18 1.48 -19.67
N GLY A 316 -29.43 1.65 -20.75
CA GLY A 316 -29.83 1.16 -22.05
C GLY A 316 -31.17 1.76 -22.50
N ASN A 317 -32.22 0.95 -22.62
CA ASN A 317 -33.57 1.39 -22.97
C ASN A 317 -34.47 1.66 -21.75
N ASP A 318 -34.04 1.31 -20.54
CA ASP A 318 -34.84 1.41 -19.33
C ASP A 318 -34.47 2.66 -18.52
N ILE A 319 -35.41 3.15 -17.75
CA ILE A 319 -35.19 4.20 -16.76
C ILE A 319 -35.28 3.55 -15.38
N ALA A 320 -34.19 3.60 -14.64
CA ALA A 320 -34.09 3.04 -13.29
C ALA A 320 -33.84 4.13 -12.24
N PRO A 321 -34.38 4.03 -11.04
CA PRO A 321 -34.07 4.93 -9.95
C PRO A 321 -32.58 4.72 -9.54
N ILE A 322 -31.91 5.82 -9.21
CA ILE A 322 -30.54 5.78 -8.68
C ILE A 322 -30.61 5.46 -7.19
N ASP A 323 -29.93 4.39 -6.78
CA ASP A 323 -29.63 4.13 -5.38
C ASP A 323 -28.31 4.84 -5.02
N PHE A 324 -28.38 5.87 -4.19
CA PHE A 324 -27.21 6.61 -3.74
C PHE A 324 -26.38 5.85 -2.71
N ALA A 325 -26.84 4.71 -2.21
CA ALA A 325 -26.18 3.88 -1.22
C ALA A 325 -25.62 4.69 -0.02
N ILE A 326 -26.38 5.67 0.46
CA ILE A 326 -26.06 6.54 1.59
C ILE A 326 -27.35 7.01 2.28
N GLN A 327 -27.31 7.05 3.60
CA GLN A 327 -28.42 7.58 4.40
C GLN A 327 -28.44 9.11 4.40
N ASP A 328 -29.63 9.69 4.47
CA ASP A 328 -29.83 11.13 4.56
C ASP A 328 -29.32 11.71 5.88
N GLY A 329 -28.84 12.94 5.80
CA GLY A 329 -28.38 13.68 6.95
C GLY A 329 -27.03 13.18 7.49
N ARG A 330 -27.01 12.76 8.75
CA ARG A 330 -25.79 12.29 9.42
C ARG A 330 -25.92 10.82 9.77
N SER A 331 -24.92 10.03 9.39
CA SER A 331 -24.85 8.61 9.70
C SER A 331 -23.46 8.22 10.22
N PHE A 332 -23.39 7.08 10.89
CA PHE A 332 -22.17 6.51 11.41
C PHE A 332 -21.96 5.11 10.84
N ALA A 333 -20.84 4.89 10.15
CA ALA A 333 -20.45 3.59 9.67
C ALA A 333 -19.33 3.04 10.55
N SER A 334 -19.64 2.03 11.36
CA SER A 334 -18.69 1.33 12.22
C SER A 334 -18.44 -0.06 11.68
N SER A 335 -17.18 -0.40 11.46
CA SER A 335 -16.81 -1.69 10.86
C SER A 335 -15.56 -2.29 11.48
N LEU A 336 -15.48 -3.62 11.45
CA LEU A 336 -14.27 -4.39 11.70
C LEU A 336 -13.70 -4.84 10.37
N ARG A 337 -12.40 -4.61 10.20
CA ARG A 337 -11.64 -4.96 9.01
C ARG A 337 -10.53 -5.92 9.36
N PHE A 338 -10.63 -7.14 8.87
CA PHE A 338 -9.56 -8.15 8.95
C PHE A 338 -8.83 -8.20 7.63
N ALA A 339 -7.50 -8.17 7.65
CA ALA A 339 -6.68 -8.33 6.46
C ALA A 339 -5.58 -9.36 6.68
N LEU A 340 -5.40 -10.23 5.69
CA LEU A 340 -4.33 -11.22 5.63
C LEU A 340 -3.47 -10.92 4.41
N VAL A 341 -2.15 -10.85 4.59
CA VAL A 341 -1.20 -10.58 3.51
C VAL A 341 -0.11 -11.63 3.53
N PHE A 342 0.05 -12.32 2.41
CA PHE A 342 1.19 -13.20 2.13
C PHE A 342 2.04 -12.54 1.05
N ASP A 343 3.31 -12.23 1.36
CA ASP A 343 4.23 -11.51 0.48
C ASP A 343 5.56 -12.27 0.38
N LYS A 344 5.81 -12.83 -0.79
CA LYS A 344 7.04 -13.55 -1.15
C LYS A 344 7.66 -12.93 -2.42
N ARG A 345 7.68 -11.59 -2.49
CA ARG A 345 8.34 -10.88 -3.58
C ARG A 345 9.82 -10.69 -3.26
N ASP A 346 10.64 -10.66 -4.30
CA ASP A 346 12.06 -10.32 -4.22
C ASP A 346 12.26 -8.87 -3.77
N ASP A 347 11.63 -7.92 -4.43
CA ASP A 347 11.62 -6.50 -4.06
C ASP A 347 10.19 -5.95 -4.09
N PRO A 348 9.67 -5.42 -2.97
CA PRO A 348 8.36 -4.77 -2.94
C PRO A 348 8.25 -3.53 -3.83
N GLY A 349 9.35 -2.82 -4.12
CA GLY A 349 9.39 -1.62 -4.95
C GLY A 349 9.35 -1.94 -6.44
N VAL A 350 10.31 -2.76 -6.90
CA VAL A 350 10.45 -3.17 -8.30
C VAL A 350 10.53 -4.69 -8.37
N THR A 351 9.37 -5.33 -8.25
CA THR A 351 9.27 -6.79 -8.21
C THR A 351 9.60 -7.41 -9.56
N LYS A 352 10.57 -8.31 -9.58
CA LYS A 352 10.96 -9.11 -10.74
C LYS A 352 10.50 -10.56 -10.63
N GLU A 353 10.41 -11.08 -9.40
CA GLU A 353 9.99 -12.45 -9.13
C GLU A 353 9.22 -12.55 -7.81
N GLY A 354 8.31 -13.53 -7.73
CA GLY A 354 7.61 -13.82 -6.50
C GLY A 354 6.10 -13.72 -6.61
N VAL A 355 5.44 -13.74 -5.46
CA VAL A 355 3.98 -13.70 -5.36
C VAL A 355 3.55 -12.87 -4.16
N ILE A 356 2.48 -12.13 -4.32
CA ILE A 356 1.77 -11.48 -3.23
C ILE A 356 0.28 -11.85 -3.29
N PHE A 357 -0.28 -12.19 -2.15
CA PHE A 357 -1.71 -12.36 -1.95
C PHE A 357 -2.17 -11.43 -0.83
N ARG A 358 -3.34 -10.84 -1.00
CA ARG A 358 -4.02 -10.09 0.05
C ARG A 358 -5.50 -10.43 0.05
N GLY A 359 -6.02 -10.84 1.21
CA GLY A 359 -7.45 -10.99 1.47
C GLY A 359 -7.89 -9.97 2.51
N VAL A 360 -9.06 -9.37 2.32
CA VAL A 360 -9.66 -8.42 3.26
C VAL A 360 -11.13 -8.77 3.46
N ILE A 361 -11.56 -8.74 4.71
CA ILE A 361 -12.96 -8.88 5.12
C ILE A 361 -13.29 -7.64 5.93
N THR A 362 -14.33 -6.91 5.53
CA THR A 362 -14.84 -5.75 6.25
C THR A 362 -16.30 -5.99 6.60
N ALA A 363 -16.63 -5.96 7.87
CA ALA A 363 -18.00 -6.17 8.35
C ALA A 363 -18.47 -4.96 9.17
N GLY A 364 -19.50 -4.29 8.70
CA GLY A 364 -20.23 -3.25 9.42
C GLY A 364 -21.53 -3.82 9.96
N THR A 365 -21.85 -3.54 11.20
CA THR A 365 -23.07 -4.06 11.81
C THR A 365 -23.59 -3.13 12.90
N ARG A 366 -24.90 -3.13 13.10
CA ARG A 366 -25.56 -2.39 14.19
C ARG A 366 -25.03 -2.76 15.56
N PHE A 367 -24.54 -3.99 15.73
CA PHE A 367 -23.89 -4.41 16.98
C PHE A 367 -22.64 -3.57 17.30
N LEU A 368 -21.94 -3.07 16.26
CA LEU A 368 -20.82 -2.17 16.40
C LEU A 368 -21.22 -0.68 16.43
N GLY A 369 -22.51 -0.39 16.53
CA GLY A 369 -23.06 0.97 16.50
C GLY A 369 -23.14 1.57 15.09
N SER A 370 -23.07 0.75 14.05
CA SER A 370 -23.18 1.21 12.66
C SER A 370 -24.63 1.42 12.25
N ASP A 371 -24.88 2.46 11.48
CA ASP A 371 -26.17 2.66 10.79
C ASP A 371 -26.32 1.76 9.56
N TYR A 372 -25.23 1.07 9.16
CA TYR A 372 -25.16 0.20 8.00
C TYR A 372 -24.84 -1.23 8.42
N ASP A 373 -25.56 -2.20 7.83
CA ASP A 373 -25.30 -3.63 7.99
C ASP A 373 -24.77 -4.19 6.67
N PHE A 374 -23.47 -4.48 6.61
CA PHE A 374 -22.82 -4.97 5.39
C PHE A 374 -21.65 -5.91 5.66
N LEU A 375 -21.33 -6.70 4.66
CA LEU A 375 -20.14 -7.54 4.60
C LEU A 375 -19.44 -7.33 3.24
N GLN A 376 -18.20 -6.87 3.25
CA GLN A 376 -17.38 -6.73 2.06
C GLN A 376 -16.22 -7.74 2.11
N LEU A 377 -16.05 -8.45 1.03
CA LEU A 377 -14.97 -9.41 0.82
C LEU A 377 -14.11 -8.95 -0.35
N GLU A 378 -12.80 -8.94 -0.17
CA GLU A 378 -11.85 -8.59 -1.23
C GLU A 378 -10.69 -9.59 -1.22
N ALA A 379 -10.27 -10.03 -2.37
CA ALA A 379 -9.07 -10.82 -2.53
C ALA A 379 -8.33 -10.43 -3.81
N TRP A 380 -7.03 -10.30 -3.73
CA TRP A 380 -6.20 -10.14 -4.90
C TRP A 380 -4.89 -10.92 -4.77
N VAL A 381 -4.42 -11.39 -5.91
CA VAL A 381 -3.15 -12.10 -6.06
C VAL A 381 -2.41 -11.53 -7.26
N ARG A 382 -1.10 -11.38 -7.11
CA ARG A 382 -0.20 -11.04 -8.21
C ARG A 382 1.01 -11.93 -8.14
N ARG A 383 1.44 -12.45 -9.30
CA ARG A 383 2.64 -13.26 -9.42
C ARG A 383 3.52 -12.74 -10.54
N TRP A 384 4.81 -12.71 -10.31
CA TRP A 384 5.83 -12.26 -11.24
C TRP A 384 6.79 -13.40 -11.55
N TRP A 385 7.25 -13.43 -12.78
CA TRP A 385 8.27 -14.33 -13.25
C TRP A 385 9.32 -13.51 -13.99
N ARG A 386 10.59 -13.76 -13.66
CA ARG A 386 11.71 -13.21 -14.38
C ARG A 386 11.91 -14.00 -15.66
N LEU A 387 12.03 -13.32 -16.78
CA LEU A 387 12.30 -13.84 -18.10
C LEU A 387 13.75 -13.54 -18.50
N PRO A 388 14.28 -14.15 -19.61
CA PRO A 388 15.57 -13.76 -20.19
C PRO A 388 15.65 -12.24 -20.43
N TRP A 389 16.88 -11.71 -20.43
CA TRP A 389 17.19 -10.27 -20.57
C TRP A 389 16.59 -9.37 -19.48
N ASN A 390 16.36 -9.93 -18.30
CA ASN A 390 15.81 -9.24 -17.13
C ASN A 390 14.40 -8.70 -17.33
N HIS A 391 13.68 -9.19 -18.34
CA HIS A 391 12.26 -8.89 -18.54
C HIS A 391 11.42 -9.55 -17.45
N THR A 392 10.23 -9.03 -17.23
CA THR A 392 9.32 -9.57 -16.21
C THR A 392 7.91 -9.68 -16.77
N ILE A 393 7.29 -10.84 -16.61
CA ILE A 393 5.86 -11.03 -16.83
C ILE A 393 5.14 -11.06 -15.48
N ARG A 394 3.97 -10.42 -15.42
CA ARG A 394 3.10 -10.38 -14.24
C ARG A 394 1.72 -10.91 -14.61
N LEU A 395 1.16 -11.78 -13.77
CA LEU A 395 -0.27 -12.09 -13.78
C LEU A 395 -0.91 -11.56 -12.52
N GLY A 396 -2.08 -10.97 -12.65
CA GLY A 396 -2.89 -10.45 -11.57
C GLY A 396 -4.32 -10.96 -11.63
N ALA A 397 -4.91 -11.19 -10.46
CA ALA A 397 -6.34 -11.45 -10.31
C ALA A 397 -6.86 -10.70 -9.07
N PHE A 398 -8.02 -10.11 -9.21
CA PHE A 398 -8.79 -9.45 -8.15
C PHE A 398 -10.22 -9.96 -8.19
N GLY A 399 -10.83 -10.13 -7.02
CA GLY A 399 -12.25 -10.41 -6.85
C GLY A 399 -12.74 -9.77 -5.58
N GLY A 400 -13.93 -9.18 -5.64
CA GLY A 400 -14.58 -8.54 -4.52
C GLY A 400 -16.10 -8.68 -4.57
N ALA A 401 -16.73 -8.79 -3.41
CA ALA A 401 -18.17 -8.82 -3.26
C ALA A 401 -18.60 -8.06 -2.00
N ALA A 402 -19.66 -7.29 -2.11
CA ALA A 402 -20.28 -6.54 -1.02
C ALA A 402 -21.73 -6.98 -0.84
N PHE A 403 -22.12 -7.27 0.38
CA PHE A 403 -23.43 -7.80 0.72
C PHE A 403 -24.12 -6.90 1.76
N GLY A 404 -25.41 -6.81 1.70
CA GLY A 404 -26.23 -6.05 2.68
C GLY A 404 -26.42 -4.59 2.30
N ASN A 405 -26.63 -3.73 3.30
CA ASN A 405 -26.79 -2.30 3.11
C ASN A 405 -25.41 -1.63 3.12
N THR A 406 -24.69 -1.78 2.03
CA THR A 406 -23.31 -1.29 1.88
C THR A 406 -23.33 0.17 1.45
N PRO A 407 -22.73 1.10 2.22
CA PRO A 407 -22.64 2.50 1.78
C PRO A 407 -21.68 2.64 0.59
N PHE A 408 -21.91 3.63 -0.27
CA PHE A 408 -21.18 3.80 -1.54
C PHE A 408 -19.65 3.79 -1.41
N PHE A 409 -19.12 4.27 -0.30
CA PHE A 409 -17.67 4.31 -0.06
C PHE A 409 -17.06 2.95 0.34
N TYR A 410 -17.88 1.91 0.53
CA TYR A 410 -17.49 0.51 0.64
C TYR A 410 -17.93 -0.32 -0.58
N LEU A 411 -18.64 0.25 -1.56
CA LEU A 411 -18.88 -0.38 -2.86
C LEU A 411 -17.63 -0.30 -3.72
N PHE A 412 -17.53 -1.20 -4.68
CA PHE A 412 -16.44 -1.18 -5.65
C PHE A 412 -16.72 -0.11 -6.70
N HIS A 413 -15.73 0.72 -6.95
CA HIS A 413 -15.83 1.76 -7.98
C HIS A 413 -15.07 1.30 -9.24
N ILE A 414 -15.63 1.60 -10.41
CA ILE A 414 -15.07 1.17 -11.70
C ILE A 414 -13.63 1.65 -11.90
N SER A 415 -13.26 2.82 -11.41
CA SER A 415 -11.90 3.36 -11.52
C SER A 415 -10.87 2.62 -10.69
N ASP A 416 -11.30 1.90 -9.64
CA ASP A 416 -10.41 1.10 -8.80
C ASP A 416 -9.98 -0.20 -9.53
N LEU A 417 -10.67 -0.54 -10.61
CA LEU A 417 -10.38 -1.68 -11.47
C LEU A 417 -9.38 -1.34 -12.60
N THR A 418 -8.96 -0.08 -12.72
CA THR A 418 -7.95 0.38 -13.68
C THR A 418 -6.70 0.87 -12.94
N ASP A 419 -5.49 0.72 -13.53
CA ASP A 419 -4.25 0.93 -12.77
C ASP A 419 -3.68 2.36 -12.85
N LEU A 420 -4.06 3.16 -13.84
CA LEU A 420 -3.21 4.28 -14.21
C LEU A 420 -3.76 5.68 -14.04
N ILE A 421 -5.03 5.88 -14.20
CA ILE A 421 -5.60 7.19 -13.95
C ILE A 421 -6.50 7.07 -12.74
N PRO A 422 -6.07 7.52 -11.56
CA PRO A 422 -6.96 7.54 -10.44
C PRO A 422 -8.04 8.59 -10.75
N SER A 423 -9.17 8.14 -11.30
CA SER A 423 -10.38 8.95 -11.27
C SER A 423 -10.91 9.05 -9.84
N ARG A 424 -10.21 8.39 -8.91
CA ARG A 424 -10.51 8.36 -7.47
C ARG A 424 -9.23 8.50 -6.65
N PHE A 425 -9.24 9.36 -5.66
CA PHE A 425 -8.13 9.52 -4.71
C PHE A 425 -8.69 9.74 -3.30
N LEU A 426 -8.12 9.11 -2.29
CA LEU A 426 -8.68 9.10 -0.93
C LEU A 426 -10.15 8.67 -0.90
N GLU A 427 -10.55 7.72 -1.74
CA GLU A 427 -11.92 7.24 -1.87
C GLU A 427 -12.92 8.31 -2.39
N MET A 428 -12.44 9.44 -2.90
CA MET A 428 -13.25 10.48 -3.53
C MET A 428 -13.13 10.40 -5.05
N GLN A 429 -14.26 10.41 -5.74
CA GLN A 429 -14.29 10.45 -7.20
C GLN A 429 -13.89 11.84 -7.70
N LEU A 430 -12.87 11.90 -8.55
CA LEU A 430 -12.32 13.16 -9.06
C LEU A 430 -12.87 13.54 -10.43
N ASP A 431 -13.29 12.57 -11.23
CA ASP A 431 -13.70 12.75 -12.61
C ASP A 431 -15.10 12.21 -12.82
N ALA A 432 -15.97 13.00 -13.45
CA ALA A 432 -17.32 12.62 -13.80
C ALA A 432 -17.42 11.98 -15.20
N ARG A 433 -16.31 11.92 -15.94
CA ARG A 433 -16.32 11.25 -17.24
C ARG A 433 -16.47 9.76 -17.07
N PRO A 434 -17.27 9.11 -17.91
CA PRO A 434 -17.36 7.66 -17.92
C PRO A 434 -15.99 7.06 -18.25
N PRO A 435 -15.65 5.90 -17.66
CA PRO A 435 -14.50 5.15 -18.09
C PRO A 435 -14.66 4.76 -19.58
N PRO A 436 -13.55 4.64 -20.32
CA PRO A 436 -13.63 4.11 -21.68
C PRO A 436 -14.29 2.73 -21.67
N ASN A 437 -15.15 2.48 -22.65
CA ASN A 437 -15.79 1.20 -22.88
C ASN A 437 -15.35 0.65 -24.25
N LEU A 438 -14.25 -0.09 -24.25
CA LEU A 438 -13.62 -0.60 -25.49
C LEU A 438 -14.45 -1.71 -26.16
N LEU A 439 -15.16 -2.50 -25.36
CA LEU A 439 -15.98 -3.62 -25.85
C LEU A 439 -17.41 -3.20 -26.16
N GLY A 440 -17.82 -1.98 -25.85
CA GLY A 440 -19.18 -1.49 -26.03
C GLY A 440 -20.21 -2.31 -25.23
N THR A 441 -19.90 -2.59 -23.98
CA THR A 441 -20.74 -3.41 -23.12
C THR A 441 -21.56 -2.55 -22.14
N SER A 442 -22.43 -3.20 -21.37
CA SER A 442 -23.28 -2.55 -20.38
C SER A 442 -22.51 -1.99 -19.17
N ILE A 443 -21.21 -2.16 -19.10
CA ILE A 443 -20.38 -1.64 -18.01
C ILE A 443 -20.39 -0.11 -17.94
N GLU A 444 -20.64 0.55 -19.05
CA GLU A 444 -20.74 2.01 -19.13
C GLU A 444 -21.81 2.60 -18.21
N ASN A 445 -22.78 1.77 -17.81
CA ASN A 445 -23.86 2.16 -16.91
C ASN A 445 -23.52 1.94 -15.42
N ASN A 446 -22.36 1.37 -15.10
CA ASN A 446 -21.99 1.00 -13.75
C ASN A 446 -20.78 1.81 -13.26
N TYR A 447 -21.00 2.78 -12.36
CA TYR A 447 -19.91 3.44 -11.64
C TYR A 447 -19.52 2.70 -10.36
N LEU A 448 -20.52 2.22 -9.65
CA LEU A 448 -20.42 1.49 -8.40
C LEU A 448 -21.07 0.12 -8.57
N GLY A 449 -20.54 -0.89 -7.89
CA GLY A 449 -21.11 -2.23 -7.92
C GLY A 449 -20.81 -3.01 -6.66
N GLU A 450 -21.69 -3.95 -6.36
CA GLU A 450 -21.52 -4.89 -5.25
C GLU A 450 -20.56 -6.04 -5.60
N LEU A 451 -20.39 -6.35 -6.89
CA LEU A 451 -19.49 -7.38 -7.41
C LEU A 451 -18.46 -6.75 -8.34
N ALA A 452 -17.19 -6.99 -8.06
CA ALA A 452 -16.09 -6.52 -8.89
C ALA A 452 -15.06 -7.65 -9.11
N TRP A 453 -14.49 -7.70 -10.30
CA TRP A 453 -13.42 -8.63 -10.60
C TRP A 453 -12.48 -8.07 -11.68
N ARG A 454 -11.25 -8.54 -11.67
CA ARG A 454 -10.25 -8.19 -12.67
C ARG A 454 -9.25 -9.32 -12.86
N LEU A 455 -8.87 -9.54 -14.12
CA LEU A 455 -7.75 -10.38 -14.51
C LEU A 455 -6.80 -9.54 -15.34
N ASP A 456 -5.52 -9.53 -15.03
CA ASP A 456 -4.54 -8.74 -15.76
C ASP A 456 -3.25 -9.50 -16.06
N ILE A 457 -2.65 -9.16 -17.20
CA ILE A 457 -1.33 -9.58 -17.60
C ILE A 457 -0.47 -8.34 -17.87
N GLY A 458 0.69 -8.28 -17.23
CA GLY A 458 1.65 -7.20 -17.39
C GLY A 458 2.98 -7.71 -17.92
N TYR A 459 3.65 -6.88 -18.70
CA TYR A 459 4.96 -7.14 -19.24
C TYR A 459 5.87 -5.93 -19.02
N ASN A 460 7.02 -6.14 -18.39
CA ASN A 460 7.98 -5.08 -18.12
C ASN A 460 9.29 -5.36 -18.85
N VAL A 461 9.82 -4.31 -19.45
CA VAL A 461 11.11 -4.30 -20.16
C VAL A 461 12.03 -3.30 -19.47
N PRO A 462 13.18 -3.69 -18.93
CA PRO A 462 14.16 -2.75 -18.43
C PRO A 462 14.78 -1.99 -19.60
N VAL A 463 14.56 -0.67 -19.63
CA VAL A 463 15.12 0.22 -20.67
C VAL A 463 16.46 0.80 -20.23
N TYR A 464 16.62 0.97 -18.93
CA TYR A 464 17.81 1.53 -18.33
C TYR A 464 18.05 0.86 -16.97
N GLU A 465 19.25 0.37 -16.75
CA GLU A 465 19.69 -0.23 -15.48
C GLU A 465 21.11 0.24 -15.17
N ARG A 466 21.35 0.70 -13.96
CA ARG A 466 22.66 1.17 -13.54
C ARG A 466 23.08 0.55 -12.22
N VAL A 467 24.24 -0.10 -12.22
CA VAL A 467 24.83 -0.76 -11.06
C VAL A 467 25.36 0.25 -10.01
N ARG A 468 25.75 1.46 -10.43
CA ARG A 468 26.25 2.51 -9.52
C ARG A 468 25.23 3.62 -9.34
N ASP A 469 24.78 3.75 -8.12
CA ASP A 469 23.73 4.66 -7.66
C ASP A 469 24.10 6.15 -7.77
N ARG A 470 23.46 6.86 -8.68
CA ARG A 470 23.48 8.34 -8.78
C ARG A 470 22.07 8.96 -8.80
N GLY A 471 21.11 8.34 -8.08
CA GLY A 471 19.76 8.90 -7.97
C GLY A 471 18.71 8.15 -8.78
N LEU A 472 18.96 7.77 -10.02
CA LEU A 472 18.11 6.93 -10.86
C LEU A 472 18.75 5.54 -10.98
N ARG A 473 18.05 4.51 -10.53
CA ARG A 473 18.53 3.12 -10.48
C ARG A 473 18.09 2.35 -11.72
N GLU A 474 16.80 2.39 -12.01
CA GLU A 474 16.20 1.58 -13.07
C GLU A 474 15.06 2.33 -13.73
N VAL A 475 14.90 2.16 -15.05
CA VAL A 475 13.74 2.61 -15.80
C VAL A 475 13.16 1.42 -16.53
N ASN A 476 11.91 1.12 -16.28
CA ASN A 476 11.17 0.05 -16.93
C ASN A 476 10.06 0.62 -17.81
N LEU A 477 9.98 0.16 -19.05
CA LEU A 477 8.79 0.27 -19.87
C LEU A 477 7.85 -0.87 -19.45
N TYR A 478 6.61 -0.56 -19.09
CA TYR A 478 5.62 -1.57 -18.80
C TYR A 478 4.41 -1.45 -19.71
N THR A 479 3.81 -2.59 -19.98
CA THR A 479 2.51 -2.72 -20.61
C THR A 479 1.62 -3.58 -19.74
N LEU A 480 0.34 -3.28 -19.70
CA LEU A 480 -0.64 -4.02 -18.94
C LEU A 480 -1.93 -4.15 -19.74
N ILE A 481 -2.43 -5.36 -19.84
CA ILE A 481 -3.73 -5.65 -20.42
C ILE A 481 -4.58 -6.29 -19.32
N GLY A 482 -5.77 -5.78 -19.09
CA GLY A 482 -6.69 -6.29 -18.10
C GLY A 482 -8.10 -6.45 -18.66
N LEU A 483 -8.76 -7.51 -18.23
CA LEU A 483 -10.19 -7.72 -18.36
C LEU A 483 -10.81 -7.50 -16.99
N TYR A 484 -11.83 -6.67 -16.90
CA TYR A 484 -12.48 -6.36 -15.63
C TYR A 484 -14.00 -6.32 -15.77
N GLY A 485 -14.71 -6.48 -14.66
CA GLY A 485 -16.16 -6.41 -14.60
C GLY A 485 -16.64 -5.78 -13.28
N LEU A 486 -17.78 -5.12 -13.36
CA LEU A 486 -18.44 -4.47 -12.23
C LEU A 486 -19.95 -4.66 -12.39
N ALA A 487 -20.61 -5.20 -11.37
CA ALA A 487 -22.05 -5.52 -11.43
C ALA A 487 -22.69 -5.46 -10.04
N ASP A 488 -24.01 -5.39 -10.02
CA ASP A 488 -24.78 -5.60 -8.81
C ASP A 488 -24.98 -7.11 -8.57
N LEU A 489 -24.87 -7.55 -7.32
CA LEU A 489 -25.04 -8.96 -6.94
C LEU A 489 -26.45 -9.49 -7.20
N ARG A 490 -27.46 -8.61 -7.10
CA ARG A 490 -28.86 -8.99 -7.31
C ARG A 490 -29.14 -9.39 -8.75
N ASP A 491 -28.37 -8.82 -9.68
CA ASP A 491 -28.56 -9.09 -11.10
C ASP A 491 -27.28 -8.96 -11.93
N PRO A 492 -26.30 -9.83 -11.70
CA PRO A 492 -25.01 -9.75 -12.39
C PRO A 492 -25.09 -10.07 -13.90
N ARG A 493 -26.20 -10.60 -14.38
CA ARG A 493 -26.35 -11.11 -15.76
C ARG A 493 -27.42 -10.42 -16.58
N THR A 494 -28.39 -9.80 -15.97
CA THR A 494 -29.41 -9.07 -16.71
C THR A 494 -28.78 -7.83 -17.24
N GLY A 495 -28.16 -8.04 -18.35
CA GLY A 495 -27.74 -6.92 -19.13
C GLY A 495 -28.86 -5.89 -19.15
N VAL A 496 -28.46 -4.66 -19.01
CA VAL A 496 -29.31 -3.49 -19.20
C VAL A 496 -30.04 -3.67 -20.52
N SER A 497 -31.33 -3.41 -20.53
CA SER A 497 -32.17 -3.50 -21.73
C SER A 497 -31.55 -2.73 -22.90
N GLY A 498 -31.56 -3.31 -24.07
CA GLY A 498 -30.94 -2.71 -25.26
C GLY A 498 -29.58 -3.32 -25.64
N TYR A 499 -28.94 -4.08 -24.76
CA TYR A 499 -27.70 -4.80 -25.07
C TYR A 499 -27.98 -6.25 -25.44
N THR A 500 -27.22 -6.81 -26.39
CA THR A 500 -27.34 -8.18 -26.89
C THR A 500 -25.97 -8.87 -26.95
N GLY A 501 -25.95 -10.22 -26.88
CA GLY A 501 -24.71 -10.99 -26.97
C GLY A 501 -23.70 -10.60 -25.90
N LEU A 502 -22.44 -10.39 -26.27
CA LEU A 502 -21.36 -10.00 -25.36
C LEU A 502 -21.61 -8.63 -24.71
N SER A 503 -22.25 -7.72 -25.43
CA SER A 503 -22.55 -6.37 -24.94
C SER A 503 -23.46 -6.35 -23.70
N ARG A 504 -24.20 -7.42 -23.41
CA ARG A 504 -25.03 -7.57 -22.21
C ARG A 504 -24.24 -7.70 -20.92
N PHE A 505 -22.97 -8.10 -20.99
CA PHE A 505 -22.16 -8.34 -19.81
C PHE A 505 -21.51 -7.03 -19.35
N PRO A 506 -21.52 -6.71 -18.03
CA PRO A 506 -20.88 -5.53 -17.49
C PRO A 506 -19.37 -5.74 -17.32
N LEU A 507 -18.66 -5.87 -18.44
CA LEU A 507 -17.21 -6.10 -18.47
C LEU A 507 -16.55 -5.29 -19.58
N ASP A 508 -15.27 -4.94 -19.38
CA ASP A 508 -14.48 -4.26 -20.39
C ASP A 508 -12.99 -4.60 -20.29
N LEU A 509 -12.21 -4.11 -21.25
CA LEU A 509 -10.76 -4.24 -21.30
C LEU A 509 -10.06 -2.96 -20.86
N THR A 510 -8.91 -3.10 -20.18
CA THR A 510 -7.95 -2.01 -19.98
C THR A 510 -6.67 -2.28 -20.74
N PHE A 511 -6.10 -1.24 -21.29
CA PHE A 511 -4.76 -1.26 -21.88
C PHE A 511 -3.95 -0.10 -21.34
N ASP A 512 -2.85 -0.43 -20.67
CA ASP A 512 -1.99 0.54 -20.00
C ASP A 512 -0.56 0.40 -20.52
N VAL A 513 0.09 1.53 -20.76
CA VAL A 513 1.50 1.58 -21.16
C VAL A 513 2.18 2.74 -20.44
N GLY A 514 3.42 2.56 -19.99
CA GLY A 514 4.12 3.64 -19.34
C GLY A 514 5.53 3.29 -18.90
N PHE A 515 6.16 4.26 -18.25
CA PHE A 515 7.49 4.12 -17.69
C PHE A 515 7.44 4.15 -16.18
N ARG A 516 8.23 3.28 -15.57
CA ARG A 516 8.46 3.25 -14.12
C ARG A 516 9.92 3.58 -13.86
N PHE A 517 10.14 4.57 -13.00
CA PHE A 517 11.45 5.07 -12.61
C PHE A 517 11.71 4.68 -11.17
N ASP A 518 12.69 3.83 -10.92
CA ASP A 518 13.19 3.56 -9.57
C ASP A 518 14.30 4.55 -9.23
N THR A 519 14.07 5.30 -8.16
CA THR A 519 14.99 6.35 -7.70
C THR A 519 15.31 6.19 -6.21
N ARG A 520 16.31 6.93 -5.74
CA ARG A 520 16.65 6.98 -4.30
C ARG A 520 15.53 7.48 -3.39
N VAL A 521 14.64 8.32 -3.92
CA VAL A 521 13.55 8.93 -3.13
C VAL A 521 12.23 8.19 -3.26
N GLY A 522 12.13 7.23 -4.19
CA GLY A 522 10.94 6.44 -4.41
C GLY A 522 10.78 5.96 -5.84
N VAL A 523 9.70 5.24 -6.09
CA VAL A 523 9.33 4.75 -7.42
C VAL A 523 8.29 5.70 -8.01
N PHE A 524 8.61 6.26 -9.16
CA PHE A 524 7.72 7.13 -9.94
C PHE A 524 7.20 6.36 -11.15
N GLN A 525 5.95 6.61 -11.50
CA GLN A 525 5.32 6.00 -12.65
C GLN A 525 4.65 7.07 -13.50
N VAL A 526 4.94 7.06 -14.79
CA VAL A 526 4.27 7.89 -15.80
C VAL A 526 3.68 6.95 -16.81
N GLY A 527 2.37 6.99 -16.97
CA GLY A 527 1.69 6.05 -17.85
C GLY A 527 0.48 6.64 -18.52
N PHE A 528 0.06 5.95 -19.56
CA PHE A 528 -1.13 6.25 -20.34
C PHE A 528 -2.05 5.04 -20.24
N SER A 529 -3.24 5.25 -19.67
CA SER A 529 -4.25 4.24 -19.52
C SER A 529 -5.35 4.47 -20.52
N THR A 530 -5.68 3.42 -21.27
CA THR A 530 -6.87 3.32 -22.13
C THR A 530 -7.12 4.56 -23.01
N LEU A 531 -6.05 5.25 -23.43
CA LEU A 531 -6.13 6.42 -24.30
C LEU A 531 -6.84 6.12 -25.63
N VAL A 532 -6.82 4.86 -26.06
CA VAL A 532 -7.44 4.41 -27.30
C VAL A 532 -8.95 4.68 -27.33
N GLY A 533 -9.63 4.61 -26.19
CA GLY A 533 -11.06 4.93 -26.06
C GLY A 533 -11.40 6.42 -26.24
N PHE A 534 -10.42 7.32 -26.10
CA PHE A 534 -10.60 8.76 -26.32
C PHE A 534 -10.26 9.20 -27.74
N ILE A 535 -9.52 8.38 -28.49
CA ILE A 535 -9.23 8.63 -29.91
C ILE A 535 -10.37 7.99 -30.70
N ARG A 536 -11.38 8.78 -31.04
CA ARG A 536 -12.36 8.37 -32.04
C ARG A 536 -11.62 8.34 -33.39
N LEU A 537 -11.30 7.12 -33.86
CA LEU A 537 -10.81 6.85 -35.19
C LEU A 537 -11.91 7.05 -36.23
#